data_56088c1991120bf6d1eb44aded111fd7
#
_entry.id   56088c1991120bf6d1eb44aded111fd7
#
_cell.length_a   1.000
_cell.length_b   1.000
_cell.length_c   1.000
_cell.angle_alpha   90.00
_cell.angle_beta   90.00
_cell.angle_gamma   90.00
#
_symmetry.space_group_name_H-M   'P 1'
#
loop_
_entity.id
_entity.type
_entity.pdbx_description
1 polymer ?
#
loop_
_entity_poly.entity_id
_entity_poly.type
_entity_poly.pdbx_seq_one_letter_code
_entity_poly.pdbx_strand_id
1 'polypeptide(L)'
;MGSNPHVPVPSEIPSELPTPTTPPGREALAAILARPDRAVVALDFDGTLADIVPDPEQARAHPGAVDALVALAPKVASIAVITGRPAGVAVRHGGFAGVPGLDHLVVLGHYGAERWDAVSGTVHAPAPHPGVAAVRAELPGVLDRFDSWHGTWIEEKGQALAVHTRRAVDPQAAFEVLRGPLGELAARHGLIVEPGRLVLELRPPGTDKGVALTQYVGELDAESVLYAGDDLGDLAAYAAVEKLRTEGPDGIPGLLVCSGSAEVPELAERADLLLNGPGAVVGFLAALARQL
;
A
#
# COMPACT_ATOMS: atom_id res chain seq x y z
N MET A 1 37.20 4.77 -28.60
CA MET A 1 36.37 5.86 -28.09
C MET A 1 35.30 5.21 -27.23
N GLY A 2 35.54 5.20 -25.91
CA GLY A 2 34.68 4.52 -24.95
C GLY A 2 33.50 5.44 -24.57
N SER A 3 32.30 4.94 -24.77
CA SER A 3 31.07 5.57 -24.26
C SER A 3 31.01 5.36 -22.73
N ASN A 4 31.05 6.48 -22.02
CA ASN A 4 30.88 6.54 -20.57
C ASN A 4 29.47 6.05 -20.21
N PRO A 5 29.29 5.15 -19.23
CA PRO A 5 27.98 4.79 -18.74
C PRO A 5 27.37 6.03 -18.04
N HIS A 6 26.17 6.40 -18.47
CA HIS A 6 25.38 7.47 -17.87
C HIS A 6 25.05 7.09 -16.43
N VAL A 7 25.76 7.67 -15.47
CA VAL A 7 25.40 7.61 -14.03
C VAL A 7 24.14 8.46 -13.89
N PRO A 8 23.01 7.90 -13.40
CA PRO A 8 21.83 8.70 -13.14
C PRO A 8 22.17 9.74 -12.07
N VAL A 9 21.96 11.02 -12.41
CA VAL A 9 22.05 12.12 -11.45
C VAL A 9 21.00 11.87 -10.38
N PRO A 10 21.33 11.94 -9.07
CA PRO A 10 20.34 11.84 -8.01
C PRO A 10 19.31 12.95 -8.25
N SER A 11 18.03 12.61 -8.32
CA SER A 11 16.95 13.59 -8.38
C SER A 11 17.09 14.50 -7.16
N GLU A 12 17.28 15.80 -7.39
CA GLU A 12 17.36 16.79 -6.32
C GLU A 12 16.07 16.67 -5.47
N ILE A 13 16.24 16.42 -4.19
CA ILE A 13 15.12 16.42 -3.23
C ILE A 13 14.52 17.83 -3.25
N PRO A 14 13.22 18.00 -3.54
CA PRO A 14 12.59 19.32 -3.60
C PRO A 14 12.88 20.10 -2.31
N SER A 15 13.34 21.34 -2.43
CA SER A 15 13.63 22.19 -1.28
C SER A 15 12.36 22.70 -0.59
N GLU A 16 11.24 22.72 -1.31
CA GLU A 16 9.95 23.22 -0.85
C GLU A 16 8.87 22.15 -0.96
N LEU A 17 7.89 22.20 -0.05
CA LEU A 17 6.71 21.36 -0.11
C LEU A 17 5.86 21.72 -1.33
N PRO A 18 5.45 20.76 -2.16
CA PRO A 18 4.50 21.01 -3.23
C PRO A 18 3.15 21.44 -2.64
N THR A 19 2.52 22.42 -3.29
CA THR A 19 1.21 22.94 -2.87
C THR A 19 0.09 22.04 -3.41
N PRO A 20 -0.83 21.55 -2.54
CA PRO A 20 -1.99 20.79 -2.99
C PRO A 20 -2.88 21.60 -3.95
N THR A 21 -3.36 20.95 -5.00
CA THR A 21 -4.16 21.57 -6.06
C THR A 21 -5.60 21.85 -5.62
N THR A 22 -6.13 21.08 -4.67
CA THR A 22 -7.51 21.18 -4.20
C THR A 22 -7.63 22.00 -2.91
N PRO A 23 -8.78 22.64 -2.62
CA PRO A 23 -9.01 23.31 -1.34
C PRO A 23 -8.93 22.37 -0.14
N PRO A 24 -9.58 21.16 -0.14
CA PRO A 24 -9.45 20.22 0.97
C PRO A 24 -8.01 19.77 1.22
N GLY A 25 -7.22 19.56 0.16
CA GLY A 25 -5.82 19.19 0.31
C GLY A 25 -4.97 20.28 0.95
N ARG A 26 -5.22 21.56 0.61
CA ARG A 26 -4.53 22.69 1.27
C ARG A 26 -4.88 22.82 2.74
N GLU A 27 -6.16 22.63 3.07
CA GLU A 27 -6.63 22.58 4.46
C GLU A 27 -5.96 21.44 5.24
N ALA A 28 -5.93 20.23 4.66
CA ALA A 28 -5.31 19.07 5.27
C ALA A 28 -3.80 19.28 5.49
N LEU A 29 -3.07 19.79 4.51
CA LEU A 29 -1.64 20.10 4.68
C LEU A 29 -1.42 21.14 5.77
N ALA A 30 -2.25 22.19 5.84
CA ALA A 30 -2.18 23.18 6.89
C ALA A 30 -2.47 22.60 8.29
N ALA A 31 -3.45 21.68 8.41
CA ALA A 31 -3.76 20.98 9.66
C ALA A 31 -2.59 20.09 10.11
N ILE A 32 -1.98 19.32 9.20
CA ILE A 32 -0.79 18.49 9.47
C ILE A 32 0.37 19.37 9.97
N LEU A 33 0.63 20.50 9.33
CA LEU A 33 1.69 21.42 9.73
C LEU A 33 1.42 22.11 11.08
N ALA A 34 0.16 22.38 11.40
CA ALA A 34 -0.24 23.01 12.64
C ALA A 34 -0.17 22.07 13.86
N ARG A 35 -0.55 20.81 13.68
CA ARG A 35 -0.60 19.77 14.73
C ARG A 35 -0.02 18.45 14.25
N PRO A 36 1.29 18.39 13.92
CA PRO A 36 1.90 17.19 13.39
C PRO A 36 1.85 16.01 14.37
N ASP A 37 1.96 16.27 15.68
CA ASP A 37 1.82 15.29 16.75
C ASP A 37 0.45 14.59 16.82
N ARG A 38 -0.54 15.11 16.06
CA ARG A 38 -1.88 14.54 15.91
C ARG A 38 -2.16 14.08 14.48
N ALA A 39 -1.14 14.03 13.64
CA ALA A 39 -1.26 13.61 12.24
C ALA A 39 -0.82 12.16 12.06
N VAL A 40 -1.61 11.38 11.30
CA VAL A 40 -1.23 10.05 10.79
C VAL A 40 -0.75 10.20 9.35
N VAL A 41 0.44 9.67 9.05
CA VAL A 41 0.95 9.54 7.68
C VAL A 41 0.84 8.09 7.25
N ALA A 42 -0.11 7.80 6.37
CA ALA A 42 -0.36 6.46 5.85
C ALA A 42 0.12 6.35 4.41
N LEU A 43 0.82 5.26 4.09
CA LEU A 43 1.50 5.06 2.82
C LEU A 43 1.24 3.64 2.32
N ASP A 44 0.95 3.47 1.03
CA ASP A 44 1.14 2.19 0.40
C ASP A 44 2.63 1.86 0.25
N PHE A 45 2.95 0.61 -0.07
CA PHE A 45 4.32 0.15 -0.22
C PHE A 45 4.74 0.08 -1.69
N ASP A 46 4.08 -0.75 -2.50
CA ASP A 46 4.44 -0.99 -3.90
C ASP A 46 3.95 0.15 -4.79
N GLY A 47 4.83 0.75 -5.60
CA GLY A 47 4.49 1.93 -6.39
C GLY A 47 4.52 3.25 -5.62
N THR A 48 4.56 3.21 -4.28
CA THR A 48 4.56 4.39 -3.41
C THR A 48 5.87 4.58 -2.65
N LEU A 49 6.35 3.57 -1.93
CA LEU A 49 7.66 3.57 -1.28
C LEU A 49 8.70 2.73 -2.03
N ALA A 50 8.25 1.78 -2.85
CA ALA A 50 9.08 0.87 -3.63
C ALA A 50 8.66 0.90 -5.09
N ASP A 51 9.63 0.83 -6.02
CA ASP A 51 9.32 0.72 -7.43
C ASP A 51 8.59 -0.60 -7.74
N ILE A 52 7.63 -0.55 -8.67
CA ILE A 52 7.00 -1.74 -9.21
C ILE A 52 8.00 -2.48 -10.10
N VAL A 53 8.33 -3.71 -9.72
CA VAL A 53 9.28 -4.56 -10.44
C VAL A 53 8.62 -5.84 -10.95
N PRO A 54 9.17 -6.48 -12.02
CA PRO A 54 8.58 -7.69 -12.61
C PRO A 54 8.48 -8.86 -11.62
N ASP A 55 9.44 -9.00 -10.72
CA ASP A 55 9.44 -10.01 -9.66
C ASP A 55 9.16 -9.32 -8.30
N PRO A 56 7.99 -9.51 -7.70
CA PRO A 56 7.62 -8.87 -6.42
C PRO A 56 8.61 -9.14 -5.28
N GLU A 57 9.31 -10.28 -5.31
CA GLU A 57 10.33 -10.60 -4.31
C GLU A 57 11.59 -9.72 -4.41
N GLN A 58 11.78 -9.06 -5.55
CA GLN A 58 12.89 -8.13 -5.77
C GLN A 58 12.54 -6.68 -5.43
N ALA A 59 11.27 -6.38 -5.13
CA ALA A 59 10.88 -5.04 -4.72
C ALA A 59 11.65 -4.62 -3.46
N ARG A 60 12.14 -3.40 -3.45
CA ARG A 60 12.81 -2.79 -2.28
C ARG A 60 12.35 -1.35 -2.18
N ALA A 61 12.23 -0.87 -0.95
CA ALA A 61 11.96 0.54 -0.74
C ALA A 61 13.02 1.40 -1.43
N HIS A 62 12.59 2.55 -1.95
CA HIS A 62 13.49 3.54 -2.56
C HIS A 62 14.63 3.87 -1.58
N PRO A 63 15.88 4.00 -2.05
CA PRO A 63 17.06 4.16 -1.19
C PRO A 63 16.95 5.27 -0.13
N GLY A 64 16.22 6.35 -0.41
CA GLY A 64 15.99 7.44 0.55
C GLY A 64 14.75 7.26 1.45
N ALA A 65 13.96 6.19 1.29
CA ALA A 65 12.70 6.03 2.01
C ALA A 65 12.91 5.95 3.52
N VAL A 66 13.83 5.10 3.97
CA VAL A 66 14.12 4.92 5.40
C VAL A 66 14.55 6.23 6.03
N ASP A 67 15.47 6.98 5.40
CA ASP A 67 15.95 8.26 5.92
C ASP A 67 14.83 9.31 6.03
N ALA A 68 13.93 9.36 5.03
CA ALA A 68 12.78 10.25 5.06
C ALA A 68 11.81 9.89 6.18
N LEU A 69 11.54 8.59 6.38
CA LEU A 69 10.68 8.11 7.44
C LEU A 69 11.29 8.33 8.83
N VAL A 70 12.59 8.12 9.01
CA VAL A 70 13.32 8.42 10.26
C VAL A 70 13.25 9.91 10.61
N ALA A 71 13.37 10.79 9.62
CA ALA A 71 13.27 12.23 9.84
C ALA A 71 11.82 12.67 10.19
N LEU A 72 10.81 11.95 9.71
CA LEU A 72 9.40 12.28 9.89
C LEU A 72 8.80 11.66 11.15
N ALA A 73 9.13 10.41 11.46
CA ALA A 73 8.50 9.62 12.53
C ALA A 73 8.44 10.32 13.90
N PRO A 74 9.49 10.99 14.41
CA PRO A 74 9.42 11.64 15.72
C PRO A 74 8.57 12.91 15.74
N LYS A 75 8.04 13.35 14.59
CA LYS A 75 7.31 14.61 14.44
C LYS A 75 5.80 14.41 14.29
N VAL A 76 5.36 13.23 13.89
CA VAL A 76 3.96 12.89 13.65
C VAL A 76 3.46 11.89 14.70
N ALA A 77 2.13 11.76 14.83
CA ALA A 77 1.54 10.79 15.74
C ALA A 77 1.98 9.37 15.38
N SER A 78 1.95 9.03 14.11
CA SER A 78 2.44 7.74 13.59
C SER A 78 2.61 7.76 12.07
N ILE A 79 3.43 6.82 11.59
CA ILE A 79 3.53 6.45 10.18
C ILE A 79 2.98 5.03 10.04
N ALA A 80 2.02 4.82 9.13
CA ALA A 80 1.46 3.51 8.82
C ALA A 80 1.78 3.12 7.38
N VAL A 81 2.42 1.98 7.16
CA VAL A 81 2.52 1.38 5.82
C VAL A 81 1.38 0.37 5.68
N ILE A 82 0.42 0.62 4.77
CA ILE A 82 -0.76 -0.21 4.56
C ILE A 82 -0.64 -0.91 3.21
N THR A 83 -0.46 -2.22 3.22
CA THR A 83 -0.09 -3.00 2.03
C THR A 83 -0.83 -4.32 1.92
N GLY A 84 -1.01 -4.82 0.70
CA GLY A 84 -1.49 -6.20 0.45
C GLY A 84 -0.43 -7.27 0.74
N ARG A 85 0.84 -6.90 0.94
CA ARG A 85 1.89 -7.83 1.33
C ARG A 85 1.71 -8.31 2.77
N PRO A 86 2.19 -9.53 3.11
CA PRO A 86 2.38 -9.90 4.51
C PRO A 86 3.24 -8.84 5.23
N ALA A 87 2.89 -8.48 6.46
CA ALA A 87 3.59 -7.41 7.20
C ALA A 87 5.10 -7.67 7.31
N GLY A 88 5.50 -8.90 7.64
CA GLY A 88 6.91 -9.27 7.74
C GLY A 88 7.68 -9.21 6.41
N VAL A 89 6.99 -9.40 5.28
CA VAL A 89 7.59 -9.22 3.94
C VAL A 89 7.83 -7.74 3.67
N ALA A 90 6.82 -6.89 3.89
CA ALA A 90 6.94 -5.45 3.71
C ALA A 90 8.04 -4.85 4.61
N VAL A 91 8.14 -5.29 5.86
CA VAL A 91 9.21 -4.88 6.79
C VAL A 91 10.60 -5.23 6.25
N ARG A 92 10.80 -6.46 5.74
CA ARG A 92 12.09 -6.87 5.15
C ARG A 92 12.42 -6.09 3.89
N HIS A 93 11.45 -5.92 2.98
CA HIS A 93 11.63 -5.21 1.72
C HIS A 93 11.83 -3.71 1.92
N GLY A 94 11.21 -3.16 2.97
CA GLY A 94 11.36 -1.76 3.38
C GLY A 94 12.64 -1.47 4.15
N GLY A 95 13.27 -2.51 4.73
CA GLY A 95 14.43 -2.34 5.60
C GLY A 95 14.09 -1.66 6.93
N PHE A 96 12.85 -1.82 7.44
CA PHE A 96 12.35 -1.07 8.59
C PHE A 96 12.76 -1.64 9.95
N ALA A 97 13.08 -2.94 10.02
CA ALA A 97 13.37 -3.62 11.28
C ALA A 97 14.65 -3.10 11.94
N GLY A 98 14.53 -2.73 13.22
CA GLY A 98 15.69 -2.32 14.04
C GLY A 98 16.31 -0.98 13.63
N VAL A 99 15.61 -0.14 12.88
CA VAL A 99 16.09 1.19 12.49
C VAL A 99 15.82 2.18 13.63
N PRO A 100 16.86 2.80 14.23
CA PRO A 100 16.67 3.82 15.27
C PRO A 100 15.87 5.01 14.73
N GLY A 101 14.91 5.48 15.50
CA GLY A 101 14.07 6.63 15.15
C GLY A 101 12.80 6.28 14.35
N LEU A 102 12.54 4.99 14.08
CA LEU A 102 11.27 4.54 13.49
C LEU A 102 10.25 4.04 14.52
N ASP A 103 10.38 4.39 15.80
CA ASP A 103 9.50 3.88 16.87
C ASP A 103 8.00 4.15 16.63
N HIS A 104 7.67 5.15 15.83
CA HIS A 104 6.30 5.51 15.44
C HIS A 104 5.85 4.86 14.12
N LEU A 105 6.61 3.88 13.58
CA LEU A 105 6.23 3.15 12.37
C LEU A 105 5.47 1.87 12.68
N VAL A 106 4.36 1.70 11.96
CA VAL A 106 3.57 0.47 11.95
C VAL A 106 3.41 -0.02 10.52
N VAL A 107 3.44 -1.33 10.30
CA VAL A 107 3.10 -1.95 9.01
C VAL A 107 1.82 -2.76 9.16
N LEU A 108 0.80 -2.38 8.42
CA LEU A 108 -0.50 -3.05 8.33
C LEU A 108 -0.48 -3.91 7.06
N GLY A 109 -0.08 -5.17 7.22
CA GLY A 109 -0.02 -6.15 6.14
C GLY A 109 -1.37 -6.80 5.87
N HIS A 110 -1.52 -7.45 4.72
CA HIS A 110 -2.78 -8.07 4.30
C HIS A 110 -3.98 -7.15 4.48
N TYR A 111 -3.82 -5.88 4.01
CA TYR A 111 -4.87 -4.86 4.10
C TYR A 111 -5.34 -4.60 5.55
N GLY A 112 -4.43 -4.71 6.54
CA GLY A 112 -4.72 -4.51 7.95
C GLY A 112 -5.01 -5.77 8.76
N ALA A 113 -5.05 -6.96 8.14
CA ALA A 113 -5.22 -8.22 8.88
C ALA A 113 -3.99 -8.60 9.71
N GLU A 114 -2.81 -8.13 9.35
CA GLU A 114 -1.56 -8.27 10.09
C GLU A 114 -1.03 -6.91 10.53
N ARG A 115 -0.44 -6.85 11.71
CA ARG A 115 0.21 -5.64 12.23
C ARG A 115 1.61 -5.96 12.72
N TRP A 116 2.60 -5.28 12.17
CA TRP A 116 3.94 -5.18 12.73
C TRP A 116 4.13 -3.80 13.33
N ASP A 117 4.80 -3.76 14.47
CA ASP A 117 5.07 -2.53 15.22
C ASP A 117 6.58 -2.40 15.45
N ALA A 118 7.15 -1.24 15.14
CA ALA A 118 8.59 -1.02 15.19
C ALA A 118 9.16 -1.12 16.61
N VAL A 119 8.39 -0.75 17.63
CA VAL A 119 8.82 -0.83 19.03
C VAL A 119 8.96 -2.28 19.49
N SER A 120 7.95 -3.10 19.20
CA SER A 120 7.98 -4.52 19.60
C SER A 120 8.82 -5.38 18.66
N GLY A 121 8.97 -4.96 17.39
CA GLY A 121 9.61 -5.73 16.33
C GLY A 121 8.85 -7.01 15.94
N THR A 122 7.60 -7.17 16.41
CA THR A 122 6.81 -8.40 16.22
C THR A 122 5.64 -8.20 15.28
N VAL A 123 5.28 -9.28 14.57
CA VAL A 123 4.06 -9.33 13.76
C VAL A 123 2.95 -9.96 14.59
N HIS A 124 1.85 -9.24 14.73
CA HIS A 124 0.60 -9.76 15.28
C HIS A 124 -0.35 -10.08 14.11
N ALA A 125 -0.80 -11.32 14.03
CA ALA A 125 -1.73 -11.79 13.02
C ALA A 125 -2.82 -12.65 13.67
N PRO A 126 -4.09 -12.58 13.24
CA PRO A 126 -5.10 -13.52 13.65
C PRO A 126 -4.79 -14.91 13.08
N ALA A 127 -5.43 -15.94 13.64
CA ALA A 127 -5.41 -17.26 13.00
C ALA A 127 -5.96 -17.16 11.57
N PRO A 128 -5.35 -17.83 10.58
CA PRO A 128 -5.84 -17.82 9.20
C PRO A 128 -7.30 -18.26 9.12
N HIS A 129 -8.08 -17.62 8.25
CA HIS A 129 -9.46 -18.02 8.01
C HIS A 129 -9.51 -19.47 7.52
N PRO A 130 -10.40 -20.34 8.08
CA PRO A 130 -10.43 -21.78 7.72
C PRO A 130 -10.62 -22.01 6.22
N GLY A 131 -11.31 -21.13 5.51
CA GLY A 131 -11.48 -21.15 4.06
C GLY A 131 -10.16 -21.09 3.28
N VAL A 132 -9.12 -20.50 3.82
CA VAL A 132 -7.80 -20.43 3.15
C VAL A 132 -7.21 -21.84 3.01
N ALA A 133 -7.29 -22.66 4.06
CA ALA A 133 -6.82 -24.04 4.01
C ALA A 133 -7.65 -24.90 3.05
N ALA A 134 -8.98 -24.70 3.02
CA ALA A 134 -9.88 -25.41 2.12
C ALA A 134 -9.61 -25.04 0.66
N VAL A 135 -9.50 -23.74 0.36
CA VAL A 135 -9.15 -23.26 -1.00
C VAL A 135 -7.79 -23.80 -1.43
N ARG A 136 -6.77 -23.79 -0.55
CA ARG A 136 -5.44 -24.35 -0.84
C ARG A 136 -5.50 -25.79 -1.31
N ALA A 137 -6.36 -26.60 -0.70
CA ALA A 137 -6.50 -28.01 -1.06
C ALA A 137 -7.20 -28.21 -2.42
N GLU A 138 -8.16 -27.35 -2.78
CA GLU A 138 -8.96 -27.50 -4.01
C GLU A 138 -8.38 -26.73 -5.21
N LEU A 139 -7.63 -25.66 -4.98
CA LEU A 139 -7.14 -24.75 -5.99
C LEU A 139 -6.37 -25.44 -7.15
N PRO A 140 -5.42 -26.37 -6.90
CA PRO A 140 -4.74 -27.07 -7.99
C PRO A 140 -5.72 -27.78 -8.93
N GLY A 141 -6.70 -28.50 -8.37
CA GLY A 141 -7.70 -29.21 -9.16
C GLY A 141 -8.66 -28.29 -9.92
N VAL A 142 -8.85 -27.05 -9.49
CA VAL A 142 -9.59 -26.05 -10.25
C VAL A 142 -8.75 -25.55 -11.42
N LEU A 143 -7.49 -25.24 -11.20
CA LEU A 143 -6.57 -24.73 -12.22
C LEU A 143 -6.31 -25.78 -13.31
N ASP A 144 -6.20 -27.07 -12.97
CA ASP A 144 -5.98 -28.18 -13.91
C ASP A 144 -7.09 -28.35 -14.97
N ARG A 145 -8.27 -27.76 -14.75
CA ARG A 145 -9.39 -27.81 -15.71
C ARG A 145 -9.27 -26.81 -16.87
N PHE A 146 -8.30 -25.90 -16.78
CA PHE A 146 -8.14 -24.84 -17.74
C PHE A 146 -6.76 -24.93 -18.42
N ASP A 147 -6.70 -24.84 -19.75
CA ASP A 147 -5.46 -24.82 -20.52
C ASP A 147 -4.57 -23.63 -20.18
N SER A 148 -5.14 -22.58 -19.57
CA SER A 148 -4.44 -21.37 -19.10
C SER A 148 -3.58 -21.60 -17.87
N TRP A 149 -3.56 -22.81 -17.30
CA TRP A 149 -2.71 -23.19 -16.17
C TRP A 149 -1.20 -23.03 -16.45
N HIS A 150 -0.79 -23.27 -17.69
CA HIS A 150 0.62 -23.14 -18.07
C HIS A 150 1.13 -21.69 -17.90
N GLY A 151 2.12 -21.52 -17.02
CA GLY A 151 2.70 -20.21 -16.72
C GLY A 151 1.98 -19.42 -15.63
N THR A 152 0.90 -19.99 -15.03
CA THR A 152 0.36 -19.46 -13.78
C THR A 152 1.11 -20.07 -12.60
N TRP A 153 1.11 -19.38 -11.46
CA TRP A 153 1.64 -19.96 -10.21
C TRP A 153 0.83 -19.49 -9.01
N ILE A 154 0.82 -20.32 -7.97
CA ILE A 154 0.18 -20.00 -6.69
C ILE A 154 1.23 -19.41 -5.75
N GLU A 155 0.94 -18.25 -5.18
CA GLU A 155 1.71 -17.66 -4.10
C GLU A 155 0.96 -17.87 -2.78
N GLU A 156 1.67 -18.42 -1.79
CA GLU A 156 1.18 -18.59 -0.42
C GLU A 156 1.49 -17.37 0.41
N LYS A 157 0.44 -16.65 0.83
CA LYS A 157 0.58 -15.45 1.64
C LYS A 157 0.22 -15.64 3.12
N GLY A 158 -0.07 -16.86 3.56
CA GLY A 158 -0.51 -17.17 4.93
C GLY A 158 -2.00 -16.88 5.15
N GLN A 159 -2.41 -15.62 5.11
CA GLN A 159 -3.81 -15.19 5.27
C GLN A 159 -4.61 -15.25 3.96
N ALA A 160 -3.95 -15.43 2.83
CA ALA A 160 -4.54 -15.44 1.49
C ALA A 160 -3.74 -16.36 0.55
N LEU A 161 -4.31 -16.63 -0.62
CA LEU A 161 -3.65 -17.30 -1.75
C LEU A 161 -3.77 -16.40 -2.97
N ALA A 162 -2.68 -16.24 -3.73
CA ALA A 162 -2.72 -15.47 -4.96
C ALA A 162 -2.38 -16.35 -6.16
N VAL A 163 -3.18 -16.23 -7.22
CA VAL A 163 -2.94 -16.89 -8.51
C VAL A 163 -2.46 -15.85 -9.50
N HIS A 164 -1.20 -15.94 -9.88
CA HIS A 164 -0.57 -15.04 -10.82
C HIS A 164 -0.66 -15.59 -12.24
N THR A 165 -1.03 -14.74 -13.19
CA THR A 165 -1.14 -15.10 -14.61
C THR A 165 -0.05 -14.47 -15.48
N ARG A 166 0.80 -13.62 -14.90
CA ARG A 166 1.80 -12.79 -15.61
C ARG A 166 2.76 -13.59 -16.51
N ARG A 167 3.03 -14.86 -16.17
CA ARG A 167 3.92 -15.75 -16.94
C ARG A 167 3.18 -16.71 -17.87
N ALA A 168 1.83 -16.60 -17.95
CA ALA A 168 1.05 -17.39 -18.90
C ALA A 168 1.37 -16.95 -20.34
N VAL A 169 1.07 -17.82 -21.31
CA VAL A 169 1.26 -17.52 -22.74
C VAL A 169 0.46 -16.29 -23.17
N ASP A 170 -0.77 -16.18 -22.66
CA ASP A 170 -1.62 -14.99 -22.75
C ASP A 170 -2.05 -14.62 -21.31
N PRO A 171 -1.35 -13.69 -20.65
CA PRO A 171 -1.61 -13.33 -19.25
C PRO A 171 -3.01 -12.78 -19.02
N GLN A 172 -3.53 -11.97 -19.94
CA GLN A 172 -4.84 -11.34 -19.82
C GLN A 172 -5.95 -12.36 -20.04
N ALA A 173 -5.86 -13.20 -21.06
CA ALA A 173 -6.84 -14.26 -21.29
C ALA A 173 -6.89 -15.24 -20.13
N ALA A 174 -5.73 -15.64 -19.57
CA ALA A 174 -5.66 -16.50 -18.39
C ALA A 174 -6.34 -15.84 -17.17
N PHE A 175 -6.11 -14.54 -16.96
CA PHE A 175 -6.74 -13.78 -15.89
C PHE A 175 -8.27 -13.78 -16.01
N GLU A 176 -8.81 -13.47 -17.19
CA GLU A 176 -10.26 -13.41 -17.42
C GLU A 176 -10.92 -14.79 -17.28
N VAL A 177 -10.29 -15.84 -17.81
CA VAL A 177 -10.81 -17.22 -17.75
C VAL A 177 -10.84 -17.73 -16.30
N LEU A 178 -9.83 -17.42 -15.49
CA LEU A 178 -9.74 -17.89 -14.11
C LEU A 178 -10.61 -17.11 -13.12
N ARG A 179 -11.00 -15.88 -13.45
CA ARG A 179 -11.74 -15.00 -12.55
C ARG A 179 -13.05 -15.60 -12.04
N GLY A 180 -13.86 -16.18 -12.93
CA GLY A 180 -15.12 -16.83 -12.56
C GLY A 180 -14.93 -18.07 -11.67
N PRO A 181 -14.19 -19.08 -12.13
CA PRO A 181 -13.93 -20.31 -11.37
C PRO A 181 -13.28 -20.07 -9.99
N LEU A 182 -12.33 -19.13 -9.90
CA LEU A 182 -11.72 -18.77 -8.62
C LEU A 182 -12.69 -18.01 -7.70
N GLY A 183 -13.58 -17.18 -8.29
CA GLY A 183 -14.66 -16.54 -7.55
C GLY A 183 -15.63 -17.54 -6.92
N GLU A 184 -16.04 -18.57 -7.69
CA GLU A 184 -16.89 -19.65 -7.18
C GLU A 184 -16.19 -20.47 -6.10
N LEU A 185 -14.89 -20.77 -6.29
CA LEU A 185 -14.08 -21.49 -5.28
C LEU A 185 -14.01 -20.67 -3.98
N ALA A 186 -13.65 -19.41 -4.07
CA ALA A 186 -13.55 -18.51 -2.92
C ALA A 186 -14.88 -18.42 -2.16
N ALA A 187 -15.99 -18.16 -2.87
CA ALA A 187 -17.32 -18.03 -2.28
C ALA A 187 -17.77 -19.27 -1.51
N ARG A 188 -17.48 -20.49 -2.03
CA ARG A 188 -17.80 -21.76 -1.31
C ARG A 188 -17.15 -21.86 0.05
N HIS A 189 -16.02 -21.18 0.24
CA HIS A 189 -15.22 -21.24 1.48
C HIS A 189 -15.25 -19.94 2.28
N GLY A 190 -16.19 -19.01 1.98
CA GLY A 190 -16.34 -17.76 2.69
C GLY A 190 -15.21 -16.75 2.41
N LEU A 191 -14.52 -16.91 1.29
CA LEU A 191 -13.51 -15.96 0.80
C LEU A 191 -14.07 -15.13 -0.35
N ILE A 192 -13.34 -14.08 -0.71
CA ILE A 192 -13.56 -13.26 -1.91
C ILE A 192 -12.34 -13.36 -2.82
N VAL A 193 -12.53 -12.99 -4.09
CA VAL A 193 -11.42 -12.78 -5.03
C VAL A 193 -11.20 -11.29 -5.19
N GLU A 194 -10.00 -10.83 -4.84
CA GLU A 194 -9.53 -9.48 -5.12
C GLU A 194 -8.71 -9.48 -6.41
N PRO A 195 -9.16 -8.80 -7.48
CA PRO A 195 -8.39 -8.69 -8.70
C PRO A 195 -7.30 -7.62 -8.55
N GLY A 196 -6.05 -8.02 -8.82
CA GLY A 196 -4.92 -7.13 -9.00
C GLY A 196 -4.36 -7.21 -10.42
N ARG A 197 -3.20 -6.62 -10.67
CA ARG A 197 -2.56 -6.62 -11.98
C ARG A 197 -2.04 -8.01 -12.35
N LEU A 198 -2.81 -8.74 -13.17
CA LEU A 198 -2.51 -10.13 -13.59
C LEU A 198 -2.33 -11.08 -12.39
N VAL A 199 -3.10 -10.84 -11.34
CA VAL A 199 -3.17 -11.64 -10.12
C VAL A 199 -4.61 -11.67 -9.60
N LEU A 200 -5.04 -12.83 -9.12
CA LEU A 200 -6.33 -13.04 -8.47
C LEU A 200 -6.03 -13.52 -7.04
N GLU A 201 -6.30 -12.67 -6.06
CA GLU A 201 -6.04 -12.98 -4.65
C GLU A 201 -7.32 -13.50 -3.98
N LEU A 202 -7.26 -14.72 -3.44
CA LEU A 202 -8.35 -15.33 -2.68
C LEU A 202 -8.10 -15.07 -1.20
N ARG A 203 -8.92 -14.21 -0.59
CA ARG A 203 -8.72 -13.70 0.77
C ARG A 203 -10.02 -13.61 1.57
N PRO A 204 -9.95 -13.54 2.90
CA PRO A 204 -11.13 -13.25 3.72
C PRO A 204 -11.73 -11.88 3.37
N PRO A 205 -13.08 -11.74 3.41
CA PRO A 205 -13.74 -10.45 3.24
C PRO A 205 -13.57 -9.58 4.50
N GLY A 206 -13.92 -8.31 4.37
CA GLY A 206 -14.04 -7.36 5.49
C GLY A 206 -12.77 -6.60 5.84
N THR A 207 -11.68 -6.79 5.09
CA THR A 207 -10.47 -5.99 5.21
C THR A 207 -10.14 -5.35 3.87
N ASP A 208 -9.85 -4.07 3.86
CA ASP A 208 -9.27 -3.32 2.75
C ASP A 208 -8.44 -2.16 3.32
N LYS A 209 -7.70 -1.46 2.45
CA LYS A 209 -6.85 -0.36 2.91
C LYS A 209 -7.65 0.79 3.56
N GLY A 210 -8.91 0.99 3.19
CA GLY A 210 -9.79 2.01 3.76
C GLY A 210 -10.26 1.65 5.16
N VAL A 211 -10.68 0.39 5.38
CA VAL A 211 -11.04 -0.13 6.70
C VAL A 211 -9.84 -0.06 7.64
N ALA A 212 -8.67 -0.52 7.19
CA ALA A 212 -7.43 -0.48 7.97
C ALA A 212 -7.05 0.96 8.36
N LEU A 213 -7.11 1.89 7.40
CA LEU A 213 -6.83 3.31 7.63
C LEU A 213 -7.79 3.93 8.65
N THR A 214 -9.10 3.73 8.46
CA THR A 214 -10.13 4.29 9.33
C THR A 214 -9.98 3.80 10.77
N GLN A 215 -9.76 2.51 10.95
CA GLN A 215 -9.51 1.92 12.27
C GLN A 215 -8.27 2.51 12.91
N TYR A 216 -7.17 2.60 12.16
CA TYR A 216 -5.90 3.09 12.69
C TYR A 216 -5.94 4.58 13.05
N VAL A 217 -6.60 5.42 12.25
CA VAL A 217 -6.84 6.84 12.55
C VAL A 217 -7.65 6.99 13.83
N GLY A 218 -8.70 6.14 13.99
CA GLY A 218 -9.53 6.13 15.19
C GLY A 218 -8.79 5.62 16.44
N GLU A 219 -7.92 4.62 16.34
CA GLU A 219 -7.11 4.12 17.45
C GLU A 219 -6.19 5.18 18.05
N LEU A 220 -5.73 6.13 17.24
CA LEU A 220 -4.80 7.19 17.64
C LEU A 220 -5.49 8.51 17.97
N ASP A 221 -6.82 8.59 17.87
CA ASP A 221 -7.57 9.85 17.97
C ASP A 221 -6.92 10.95 17.12
N ALA A 222 -6.52 10.61 15.88
CA ALA A 222 -5.81 11.51 14.99
C ALA A 222 -6.71 12.66 14.54
N GLU A 223 -6.12 13.86 14.42
CA GLU A 223 -6.84 15.08 14.01
C GLU A 223 -6.60 15.45 12.54
N SER A 224 -5.64 14.77 11.88
CA SER A 224 -5.42 14.88 10.45
C SER A 224 -4.78 13.60 9.90
N VAL A 225 -4.95 13.35 8.61
CA VAL A 225 -4.40 12.17 7.94
C VAL A 225 -3.83 12.54 6.58
N LEU A 226 -2.69 11.93 6.23
CA LEU A 226 -2.16 11.88 4.87
C LEU A 226 -2.24 10.43 4.39
N TYR A 227 -2.72 10.21 3.18
CA TYR A 227 -2.64 8.92 2.51
C TYR A 227 -1.97 9.05 1.15
N ALA A 228 -0.96 8.21 0.88
CA ALA A 228 -0.31 8.12 -0.42
C ALA A 228 -0.43 6.70 -0.99
N GLY A 229 -0.81 6.60 -2.28
CA GLY A 229 -0.98 5.33 -2.99
C GLY A 229 -0.89 5.50 -4.50
N ASP A 230 -0.90 4.39 -5.27
CA ASP A 230 -0.71 4.38 -6.72
C ASP A 230 -1.65 3.44 -7.48
N ASP A 231 -2.28 2.46 -6.83
CA ASP A 231 -3.02 1.39 -7.50
C ASP A 231 -4.54 1.34 -7.15
N LEU A 232 -5.26 0.39 -7.78
CA LEU A 232 -6.70 0.19 -7.56
C LEU A 232 -7.04 -0.14 -6.09
N GLY A 233 -6.14 -0.82 -5.37
CA GLY A 233 -6.33 -1.15 -3.95
C GLY A 233 -6.36 0.09 -3.05
N ASP A 234 -5.81 1.23 -3.52
CA ASP A 234 -5.79 2.48 -2.79
C ASP A 234 -7.10 3.27 -2.88
N LEU A 235 -7.97 2.94 -3.83
CA LEU A 235 -9.29 3.59 -3.96
C LEU A 235 -10.13 3.47 -2.70
N ALA A 236 -10.03 2.35 -1.98
CA ALA A 236 -10.72 2.17 -0.71
C ALA A 236 -10.19 3.13 0.38
N ALA A 237 -8.87 3.34 0.45
CA ALA A 237 -8.27 4.30 1.36
C ALA A 237 -8.59 5.75 0.99
N TYR A 238 -8.63 6.07 -0.31
CA TYR A 238 -9.08 7.38 -0.79
C TYR A 238 -10.54 7.66 -0.35
N ALA A 239 -11.44 6.70 -0.59
CA ALA A 239 -12.82 6.82 -0.13
C ALA A 239 -12.93 6.99 1.39
N ALA A 240 -12.09 6.30 2.16
CA ALA A 240 -12.03 6.45 3.61
C ALA A 240 -11.59 7.87 4.03
N VAL A 241 -10.56 8.43 3.40
CA VAL A 241 -10.11 9.81 3.67
C VAL A 241 -11.19 10.82 3.30
N GLU A 242 -11.84 10.69 2.14
CA GLU A 242 -12.93 11.56 1.72
C GLU A 242 -14.12 11.51 2.71
N LYS A 243 -14.41 10.32 3.22
CA LYS A 243 -15.43 10.12 4.24
C LYS A 243 -15.03 10.78 5.57
N LEU A 244 -13.79 10.60 6.03
CA LEU A 244 -13.26 11.24 7.24
C LEU A 244 -13.35 12.78 7.17
N ARG A 245 -13.12 13.38 6.00
CA ARG A 245 -13.25 14.83 5.77
C ARG A 245 -14.66 15.36 6.06
N THR A 246 -15.69 14.53 5.92
CA THR A 246 -17.10 14.92 5.98
C THR A 246 -17.84 14.32 7.17
N GLU A 247 -17.29 13.35 7.89
CA GLU A 247 -17.93 12.72 9.03
C GLU A 247 -17.75 13.52 10.32
N GLY A 248 -18.85 13.67 11.05
CA GLY A 248 -18.89 14.43 12.31
C GLY A 248 -18.93 15.94 12.12
N PRO A 249 -19.08 16.70 13.23
CA PRO A 249 -19.27 18.14 13.18
C PRO A 249 -18.04 18.91 12.69
N ASP A 250 -16.83 18.35 12.85
CA ASP A 250 -15.58 19.03 12.52
C ASP A 250 -14.77 18.30 11.43
N GLY A 251 -15.16 17.07 11.04
CA GLY A 251 -14.41 16.26 10.07
C GLY A 251 -12.93 16.08 10.41
N ILE A 252 -12.24 15.10 9.81
CA ILE A 252 -10.78 14.96 9.93
C ILE A 252 -10.16 15.40 8.61
N PRO A 253 -9.42 16.53 8.56
CA PRO A 253 -8.71 16.96 7.37
C PRO A 253 -7.78 15.86 6.87
N GLY A 254 -7.90 15.50 5.59
CA GLY A 254 -7.11 14.45 4.98
C GLY A 254 -6.42 14.93 3.71
N LEU A 255 -5.18 14.53 3.46
CA LEU A 255 -4.41 14.82 2.26
C LEU A 255 -4.26 13.56 1.42
N LEU A 256 -4.77 13.59 0.19
CA LEU A 256 -4.65 12.50 -0.78
C LEU A 256 -3.50 12.74 -1.74
N VAL A 257 -2.55 11.83 -1.76
CA VAL A 257 -1.34 11.89 -2.60
C VAL A 257 -1.32 10.71 -3.55
N CYS A 258 -1.31 10.96 -4.86
CA CYS A 258 -1.12 9.92 -5.87
C CYS A 258 0.36 9.84 -6.24
N SER A 259 0.94 8.63 -6.16
CA SER A 259 2.29 8.32 -6.60
C SER A 259 2.35 8.05 -8.11
N GLY A 260 1.72 8.89 -8.91
CA GLY A 260 1.83 8.98 -10.36
C GLY A 260 1.73 7.65 -11.11
N SER A 261 0.64 6.92 -10.97
CA SER A 261 0.36 5.76 -11.81
C SER A 261 -0.42 6.19 -13.05
N ALA A 262 0.15 5.95 -14.23
CA ALA A 262 -0.62 6.03 -15.49
C ALA A 262 -1.67 4.92 -15.59
N GLU A 263 -1.68 3.99 -14.63
CA GLU A 263 -2.52 2.79 -14.64
C GLU A 263 -3.91 3.03 -14.04
N VAL A 264 -4.04 3.99 -13.11
CA VAL A 264 -5.30 4.29 -12.43
C VAL A 264 -5.62 5.79 -12.49
N PRO A 265 -6.17 6.27 -13.62
CA PRO A 265 -6.54 7.68 -13.77
C PRO A 265 -7.46 8.20 -12.66
N GLU A 266 -8.35 7.34 -12.14
CA GLU A 266 -9.28 7.68 -11.07
C GLU A 266 -8.57 8.16 -9.78
N LEU A 267 -7.43 7.57 -9.42
CA LEU A 267 -6.64 8.04 -8.28
C LEU A 267 -6.07 9.45 -8.53
N ALA A 268 -5.52 9.68 -9.73
CA ALA A 268 -4.97 10.98 -10.09
C ALA A 268 -6.04 12.09 -10.10
N GLU A 269 -7.26 11.77 -10.55
CA GLU A 269 -8.39 12.70 -10.57
C GLU A 269 -8.88 13.09 -9.16
N ARG A 270 -8.76 12.17 -8.19
CA ARG A 270 -9.19 12.37 -6.80
C ARG A 270 -8.07 12.91 -5.89
N ALA A 271 -6.82 12.87 -6.34
CA ALA A 271 -5.68 13.29 -5.56
C ALA A 271 -5.61 14.80 -5.37
N ASP A 272 -5.16 15.23 -4.19
CA ASP A 272 -4.82 16.62 -3.89
C ASP A 272 -3.41 16.99 -4.38
N LEU A 273 -2.53 15.98 -4.40
CA LEU A 273 -1.17 16.07 -4.94
C LEU A 273 -0.90 14.90 -5.88
N LEU A 274 -0.30 15.19 -7.02
CA LEU A 274 0.21 14.20 -7.95
C LEU A 274 1.74 14.24 -7.92
N LEU A 275 2.37 13.15 -7.52
CA LEU A 275 3.82 12.99 -7.43
C LEU A 275 4.27 11.92 -8.43
N ASN A 276 5.46 12.06 -9.00
CA ASN A 276 5.93 11.17 -10.06
C ASN A 276 6.74 9.99 -9.50
N GLY A 277 6.03 8.99 -8.96
CA GLY A 277 6.59 7.73 -8.48
C GLY A 277 7.25 7.81 -7.10
N PRO A 278 7.82 6.68 -6.62
CA PRO A 278 8.37 6.54 -5.27
C PRO A 278 9.42 7.56 -4.89
N GLY A 279 10.32 7.91 -5.84
CA GLY A 279 11.34 8.93 -5.58
C GLY A 279 10.75 10.30 -5.24
N ALA A 280 9.66 10.71 -5.92
CA ALA A 280 8.99 11.97 -5.62
C ALA A 280 8.20 11.92 -4.31
N VAL A 281 7.59 10.77 -3.98
CA VAL A 281 6.94 10.56 -2.67
C VAL A 281 7.98 10.67 -1.54
N VAL A 282 9.11 9.99 -1.66
CA VAL A 282 10.21 10.07 -0.68
C VAL A 282 10.73 11.50 -0.54
N GLY A 283 10.91 12.21 -1.66
CA GLY A 283 11.28 13.63 -1.66
C GLY A 283 10.26 14.52 -0.94
N PHE A 284 8.98 14.27 -1.14
CA PHE A 284 7.88 14.96 -0.45
C PHE A 284 7.91 14.68 1.06
N LEU A 285 8.05 13.41 1.50
CA LEU A 285 8.14 13.06 2.92
C LEU A 285 9.35 13.72 3.60
N ALA A 286 10.51 13.75 2.92
CA ALA A 286 11.69 14.44 3.41
C ALA A 286 11.49 15.97 3.50
N ALA A 287 10.77 16.58 2.54
CA ALA A 287 10.42 17.99 2.58
C ALA A 287 9.42 18.29 3.70
N LEU A 288 8.41 17.44 3.89
CA LEU A 288 7.46 17.54 5.00
C LEU A 288 8.19 17.48 6.34
N ALA A 289 9.09 16.51 6.51
CA ALA A 289 9.89 16.39 7.73
C ALA A 289 10.73 17.64 8.01
N ARG A 290 11.25 18.32 6.99
CA ARG A 290 12.00 19.58 7.20
C ARG A 290 11.12 20.76 7.60
N GLN A 291 9.87 20.75 7.17
CA GLN A 291 8.92 21.84 7.43
C GLN A 291 8.30 21.74 8.84
N LEU A 292 8.21 20.52 9.38
CA LEU A 292 7.80 20.23 10.76
C LEU A 292 8.94 20.44 11.76
#